data_9347e19e794c616e1f999469e03772a5
#
_entry.id   9347e19e794c616e1f999469e03772a5
#
_cell.length_a   1.000
_cell.length_b   1.000
_cell.length_c   1.000
_cell.angle_alpha   90.00
_cell.angle_beta   90.00
_cell.angle_gamma   90.00
#
_symmetry.space_group_name_H-M   'P 1'
#
loop_
_entity.id
_entity.type
_entity.pdbx_description
1 polymer ?
#
loop_
_entity_poly.entity_id
_entity_poly.type
_entity_poly.pdbx_seq_one_letter_code
_entity_poly.pdbx_strand_id
1 'polypeptide(L)'
;MTRISLGNAPARKWATRATVTAVTAALAIGAAIFHVQSSHADSPQAAAAAQGTPVSVATVAGSQVSVWNEFSGRLEAVDRVDLRSRVAGAVSAVHFREGALVKQGDLLVSIDPAPYAAEVERAEAQVVAAQARVTYLKSEHERAQRLWDERAIAQRELDERINAQREADANLRAAQAALQSARLNLGYTQVRAPVSGRVGKLLVTVGNLVAAGPGAPVLTTLVSVNPIYASFDADERVVTRALHDLPAGRTAAQLDSIPVQMSLDTAGTEPVAGRLQLIDNQVDARSGTVRVRAVFDNADGRLIPGQFARLRMGQAKTDSALLINERAVGTDQDKQFVFVVGADNKAVYREVTLGGTVNGLRIVSAGLKAGERIVVNGLQRVRPGSLLAPQAVAMEAKPVQTAQRDTGPKS
;
A
#
# COMPACT_ATOMS: atom_id res chain seq x y z
N MET A 1 -13.43 -14.03 75.90
CA MET A 1 -14.57 -14.59 76.73
C MET A 1 -15.02 -15.82 76.01
N THR A 2 -14.77 -16.84 76.51
CA THR A 2 -15.36 -17.96 77.30
C THR A 2 -15.34 -19.19 76.40
N ARG A 3 -14.40 -20.14 76.53
CA ARG A 3 -14.37 -21.34 77.41
C ARG A 3 -15.70 -22.10 77.39
N ILE A 4 -15.76 -23.43 77.17
CA ILE A 4 -15.41 -24.59 78.00
C ILE A 4 -15.87 -25.81 77.18
N SER A 5 -15.28 -26.95 77.04
CA SER A 5 -14.68 -27.95 77.92
C SER A 5 -15.33 -29.32 77.69
N LEU A 6 -14.51 -30.34 77.43
CA LEU A 6 -14.34 -31.61 78.13
C LEU A 6 -15.51 -32.63 78.33
N GLY A 7 -15.17 -33.86 78.05
CA GLY A 7 -15.77 -35.05 78.69
C GLY A 7 -15.40 -36.35 77.94
N ASN A 8 -14.38 -37.02 78.16
CA ASN A 8 -13.91 -38.15 78.94
C ASN A 8 -14.79 -39.39 78.96
N ALA A 9 -14.26 -40.46 78.40
CA ALA A 9 -14.13 -41.88 78.66
C ALA A 9 -15.09 -42.58 79.73
N PRO A 10 -15.15 -43.90 79.91
CA PRO A 10 -14.13 -44.93 79.70
C PRO A 10 -14.62 -46.34 79.26
N ALA A 11 -13.63 -47.18 79.06
CA ALA A 11 -13.50 -48.64 78.97
C ALA A 11 -14.53 -49.59 79.70
N ARG A 12 -14.66 -50.77 79.13
CA ARG A 12 -14.57 -52.01 79.91
C ARG A 12 -14.53 -53.29 79.03
N LYS A 13 -13.38 -53.95 79.11
CA LYS A 13 -13.04 -55.36 79.16
C LYS A 13 -14.15 -56.37 79.30
N TRP A 14 -14.00 -57.47 78.58
CA TRP A 14 -14.22 -58.89 78.98
C TRP A 14 -14.37 -59.72 77.70
N ALA A 15 -13.86 -60.76 77.45
CA ALA A 15 -12.96 -61.75 78.03
C ALA A 15 -12.93 -62.96 77.08
N THR A 16 -11.76 -63.29 76.67
CA THR A 16 -11.17 -64.60 76.51
C THR A 16 -12.03 -65.89 76.63
N ARG A 17 -11.65 -66.83 75.80
CA ARG A 17 -11.93 -68.31 75.82
C ARG A 17 -12.92 -68.74 74.73
N ALA A 18 -12.35 -69.17 73.61
CA ALA A 18 -12.75 -70.42 72.91
C ALA A 18 -12.01 -70.46 71.54
N THR A 19 -10.75 -70.84 71.57
CA THR A 19 -9.99 -71.07 70.31
C THR A 19 -8.89 -72.09 70.59
N VAL A 20 -9.15 -73.39 70.42
CA VAL A 20 -8.11 -74.39 70.28
C VAL A 20 -8.48 -75.53 69.30
N THR A 21 -9.63 -75.61 68.70
CA THR A 21 -10.00 -76.76 67.84
C THR A 21 -10.18 -76.50 66.37
N ALA A 22 -9.78 -75.33 65.81
CA ALA A 22 -9.97 -75.02 64.40
C ALA A 22 -8.60 -74.87 63.56
N VAL A 23 -7.46 -75.14 64.15
CA VAL A 23 -6.16 -74.89 63.48
C VAL A 23 -5.62 -76.19 62.78
N THR A 24 -6.08 -77.37 63.01
CA THR A 24 -5.59 -78.58 62.34
C THR A 24 -6.30 -78.98 61.03
N ALA A 25 -7.45 -78.47 60.73
CA ALA A 25 -8.15 -78.75 59.44
C ALA A 25 -7.81 -77.80 58.32
N ALA A 26 -7.25 -76.62 58.59
CA ALA A 26 -6.87 -75.65 57.59
C ALA A 26 -5.49 -75.85 56.94
N LEU A 27 -4.55 -76.67 57.54
CA LEU A 27 -3.27 -76.89 56.98
C LEU A 27 -3.19 -78.03 55.93
N ALA A 28 -4.15 -78.94 55.87
CA ALA A 28 -4.24 -80.01 54.87
C ALA A 28 -4.82 -79.55 53.52
N ILE A 29 -5.67 -78.55 53.52
CA ILE A 29 -6.31 -78.02 52.32
C ILE A 29 -5.42 -76.95 51.64
N GLY A 30 -4.57 -76.30 52.42
CA GLY A 30 -3.64 -75.31 51.88
C GLY A 30 -2.49 -75.91 51.05
N ALA A 31 -2.03 -77.18 51.37
CA ALA A 31 -0.96 -77.87 50.67
C ALA A 31 -1.40 -78.46 49.31
N ALA A 32 -2.67 -78.82 49.15
CA ALA A 32 -3.21 -79.33 47.87
C ALA A 32 -3.45 -78.23 46.83
N ILE A 33 -3.73 -76.98 47.26
CA ILE A 33 -3.95 -75.84 46.35
C ILE A 33 -2.64 -75.21 45.89
N PHE A 34 -1.56 -75.37 46.68
CA PHE A 34 -0.25 -74.84 46.34
C PHE A 34 0.49 -75.68 45.27
N HIS A 35 0.11 -76.94 45.06
CA HIS A 35 0.72 -77.79 44.03
C HIS A 35 0.03 -77.79 42.65
N VAL A 36 -1.16 -77.19 42.53
CA VAL A 36 -1.83 -77.09 41.23
C VAL A 36 -1.54 -75.79 40.50
N GLN A 37 -0.92 -74.83 41.17
CA GLN A 37 -0.59 -73.50 40.53
C GLN A 37 0.84 -73.38 40.06
N SER A 38 1.68 -74.39 40.06
CA SER A 38 3.07 -74.30 39.60
C SER A 38 3.33 -74.95 38.26
N SER A 39 2.30 -75.17 37.44
CA SER A 39 2.47 -75.71 36.08
C SER A 39 1.84 -74.83 35.03
N HIS A 40 2.10 -73.57 35.09
CA HIS A 40 1.96 -72.74 33.90
C HIS A 40 3.37 -72.37 33.44
N ALA A 41 3.80 -73.13 32.44
CA ALA A 41 5.02 -72.89 31.67
C ALA A 41 5.12 -71.45 31.22
N ASP A 42 6.28 -70.90 31.28
CA ASP A 42 6.76 -69.72 30.59
C ASP A 42 6.26 -69.73 29.15
N SER A 43 5.22 -68.92 28.87
CA SER A 43 5.02 -68.40 27.54
C SER A 43 5.96 -67.19 27.39
N PRO A 44 6.80 -67.13 26.37
CA PRO A 44 7.62 -65.95 26.17
C PRO A 44 6.65 -64.77 25.97
N GLN A 45 6.66 -63.84 26.93
CA GLN A 45 5.98 -62.56 26.84
C GLN A 45 6.53 -61.88 25.60
N ALA A 46 5.77 -61.99 24.51
CA ALA A 46 6.08 -61.24 23.30
C ALA A 46 6.25 -59.79 23.75
N ALA A 47 7.48 -59.30 23.60
CA ALA A 47 7.80 -57.90 23.85
C ALA A 47 6.68 -57.07 23.19
N ALA A 48 5.87 -56.41 24.02
CA ALA A 48 4.83 -55.53 23.51
C ALA A 48 5.58 -54.53 22.61
N ALA A 49 5.42 -54.67 21.29
CA ALA A 49 6.00 -53.75 20.33
C ALA A 49 5.57 -52.37 20.81
N ALA A 50 6.57 -51.55 21.15
CA ALA A 50 6.32 -50.21 21.65
C ALA A 50 5.38 -49.48 20.70
N GLN A 51 4.10 -49.40 21.09
CA GLN A 51 3.11 -48.73 20.26
C GLN A 51 3.49 -47.28 20.19
N GLY A 52 3.94 -46.83 19.00
CA GLY A 52 4.29 -45.44 18.77
C GLY A 52 3.14 -44.51 19.10
N THR A 53 3.42 -43.38 19.68
CA THR A 53 2.39 -42.35 19.96
C THR A 53 1.75 -41.90 18.66
N PRO A 54 0.42 -42.02 18.49
CA PRO A 54 -0.25 -41.56 17.27
C PRO A 54 -0.20 -40.04 17.15
N VAL A 55 0.38 -39.56 16.05
CA VAL A 55 0.56 -38.13 15.76
C VAL A 55 0.25 -37.83 14.30
N SER A 56 -0.29 -36.65 14.04
CA SER A 56 -0.45 -36.16 12.67
C SER A 56 0.84 -35.50 12.22
N VAL A 57 1.33 -35.92 11.06
CA VAL A 57 2.62 -35.49 10.51
C VAL A 57 2.41 -34.87 9.13
N ALA A 58 3.01 -33.72 8.88
CA ALA A 58 3.02 -33.09 7.55
C ALA A 58 4.45 -32.89 7.07
N THR A 59 4.63 -32.95 5.74
CA THR A 59 5.92 -32.69 5.10
C THR A 59 6.09 -31.19 4.88
N VAL A 60 7.23 -30.65 5.28
CA VAL A 60 7.59 -29.26 5.07
C VAL A 60 7.93 -29.04 3.60
N ALA A 61 7.13 -28.26 2.90
CA ALA A 61 7.37 -27.90 1.51
C ALA A 61 7.90 -26.46 1.43
N GLY A 62 8.86 -26.26 0.53
CA GLY A 62 9.25 -24.91 0.12
C GLY A 62 8.13 -24.30 -0.73
N SER A 63 7.64 -23.16 -0.34
CA SER A 63 6.66 -22.39 -1.09
C SER A 63 7.24 -21.04 -1.46
N GLN A 64 6.91 -20.56 -2.65
CA GLN A 64 7.22 -19.18 -3.00
C GLN A 64 6.24 -18.26 -2.30
N VAL A 65 6.75 -17.38 -1.48
CA VAL A 65 5.94 -16.52 -0.61
C VAL A 65 6.25 -15.07 -0.90
N SER A 66 5.24 -14.31 -1.22
CA SER A 66 5.34 -12.85 -1.23
C SER A 66 4.96 -12.34 0.17
N VAL A 67 5.90 -11.72 0.86
CA VAL A 67 5.63 -11.07 2.13
C VAL A 67 4.99 -9.72 1.86
N TRP A 68 3.83 -9.48 2.47
CA TRP A 68 3.10 -8.22 2.37
C TRP A 68 3.17 -7.47 3.69
N ASN A 69 3.51 -6.19 3.62
CA ASN A 69 3.45 -5.28 4.75
C ASN A 69 2.24 -4.36 4.61
N GLU A 70 1.50 -4.17 5.70
CA GLU A 70 0.29 -3.36 5.71
C GLU A 70 0.58 -1.95 6.23
N PHE A 71 0.00 -0.97 5.55
CA PHE A 71 0.14 0.45 5.86
C PHE A 71 -1.20 1.15 5.76
N SER A 72 -1.32 2.24 6.49
CA SER A 72 -2.42 3.18 6.38
C SER A 72 -1.99 4.37 5.54
N GLY A 73 -2.80 4.77 4.58
CA GLY A 73 -2.49 5.88 3.70
C GLY A 73 -3.70 6.69 3.28
N ARG A 74 -3.46 7.69 2.44
CA ARG A 74 -4.49 8.54 1.86
C ARG A 74 -4.32 8.65 0.36
N LEU A 75 -5.45 8.75 -0.32
CA LEU A 75 -5.48 8.99 -1.75
C LEU A 75 -5.15 10.46 -2.05
N GLU A 76 -4.37 10.68 -3.11
CA GLU A 76 -3.98 12.00 -3.58
C GLU A 76 -4.19 12.09 -5.09
N ALA A 77 -4.63 13.25 -5.56
CA ALA A 77 -4.66 13.51 -7.00
C ALA A 77 -3.23 13.65 -7.54
N VAL A 78 -3.00 13.21 -8.76
CA VAL A 78 -1.73 13.44 -9.47
C VAL A 78 -1.50 14.92 -9.65
N ASP A 79 -2.53 15.63 -10.16
CA ASP A 79 -2.51 17.07 -10.36
C ASP A 79 -3.62 17.73 -9.55
N ARG A 80 -3.28 18.80 -8.88
CA ARG A 80 -4.22 19.69 -8.21
C ARG A 80 -3.91 21.12 -8.62
N VAL A 81 -4.91 21.79 -9.21
CA VAL A 81 -4.78 23.15 -9.71
C VAL A 81 -5.85 24.03 -9.10
N ASP A 82 -5.43 25.12 -8.47
CA ASP A 82 -6.31 26.21 -8.06
C ASP A 82 -6.44 27.18 -9.24
N LEU A 83 -7.57 27.16 -9.92
CA LEU A 83 -7.81 28.00 -11.08
C LEU A 83 -8.03 29.45 -10.65
N ARG A 84 -7.18 30.35 -11.16
CA ARG A 84 -7.24 31.79 -10.91
C ARG A 84 -7.24 32.55 -12.22
N SER A 85 -7.82 33.73 -12.22
CA SER A 85 -7.77 34.60 -13.39
C SER A 85 -6.37 35.19 -13.59
N ARG A 86 -5.95 35.26 -14.85
CA ARG A 86 -4.74 35.99 -15.25
C ARG A 86 -5.02 37.45 -15.65
N VAL A 87 -6.31 37.77 -15.89
CA VAL A 87 -6.78 39.09 -16.26
C VAL A 87 -7.90 39.56 -15.32
N ALA A 88 -8.02 40.85 -15.09
CA ALA A 88 -9.08 41.42 -14.26
C ALA A 88 -10.36 41.59 -15.08
N GLY A 89 -11.52 41.50 -14.45
CA GLY A 89 -12.82 41.74 -15.12
C GLY A 89 -13.96 41.04 -14.43
N ALA A 90 -15.19 41.32 -14.90
CA ALA A 90 -16.39 40.66 -14.40
C ALA A 90 -16.50 39.24 -14.97
N VAL A 91 -16.91 38.29 -14.17
CA VAL A 91 -17.28 36.93 -14.63
C VAL A 91 -18.56 37.03 -15.43
N SER A 92 -18.49 36.79 -16.74
CA SER A 92 -19.65 36.87 -17.65
C SER A 92 -20.43 35.56 -17.73
N ALA A 93 -19.73 34.40 -17.67
CA ALA A 93 -20.38 33.09 -17.73
C ALA A 93 -19.56 32.02 -17.08
N VAL A 94 -20.23 30.97 -16.60
CA VAL A 94 -19.65 29.73 -16.11
C VAL A 94 -20.16 28.58 -16.97
N HIS A 95 -19.27 27.74 -17.47
CA HIS A 95 -19.54 26.72 -18.49
C HIS A 95 -19.42 25.28 -17.93
N PHE A 96 -19.27 25.09 -16.65
CA PHE A 96 -19.19 23.78 -16.02
C PHE A 96 -20.26 23.61 -14.94
N ARG A 97 -20.56 22.36 -14.62
CA ARG A 97 -21.31 22.00 -13.43
C ARG A 97 -20.33 21.59 -12.33
N GLU A 98 -20.58 22.03 -11.10
CA GLU A 98 -19.79 21.62 -9.93
C GLU A 98 -19.71 20.10 -9.80
N GLY A 99 -18.52 19.57 -9.55
CA GLY A 99 -18.27 18.14 -9.47
C GLY A 99 -18.19 17.40 -10.80
N ALA A 100 -18.40 18.08 -11.95
CA ALA A 100 -18.32 17.45 -13.26
C ALA A 100 -16.89 17.08 -13.66
N LEU A 101 -16.76 16.08 -14.53
CA LEU A 101 -15.51 15.75 -15.21
C LEU A 101 -15.35 16.67 -16.42
N VAL A 102 -14.16 17.23 -16.58
CA VAL A 102 -13.76 18.10 -17.68
C VAL A 102 -12.47 17.59 -18.32
N LYS A 103 -12.30 17.89 -19.59
CA LYS A 103 -11.07 17.59 -20.34
C LYS A 103 -10.14 18.80 -20.36
N GLN A 104 -8.86 18.55 -20.53
CA GLN A 104 -7.89 19.61 -20.78
C GLN A 104 -8.34 20.46 -21.99
N GLY A 105 -8.32 21.78 -21.84
CA GLY A 105 -8.74 22.75 -22.85
C GLY A 105 -10.22 23.16 -22.78
N ASP A 106 -11.07 22.43 -22.03
CA ASP A 106 -12.48 22.82 -21.85
C ASP A 106 -12.60 24.21 -21.26
N LEU A 107 -13.52 25.01 -21.80
CA LEU A 107 -13.83 26.35 -21.29
C LEU A 107 -14.61 26.22 -19.99
N LEU A 108 -14.10 26.83 -18.92
CA LEU A 108 -14.68 26.74 -17.58
C LEU A 108 -15.34 28.04 -17.16
N VAL A 109 -14.66 29.17 -17.35
CA VAL A 109 -15.18 30.49 -16.96
C VAL A 109 -14.84 31.49 -18.06
N SER A 110 -15.80 32.35 -18.39
CA SER A 110 -15.57 33.50 -19.24
C SER A 110 -15.59 34.79 -18.42
N ILE A 111 -14.58 35.61 -18.64
CA ILE A 111 -14.46 36.96 -18.10
C ILE A 111 -14.86 37.91 -19.23
N ASP A 112 -15.44 39.06 -18.90
CA ASP A 112 -15.84 40.04 -19.89
C ASP A 112 -14.71 40.36 -20.87
N PRO A 113 -14.83 39.99 -22.16
CA PRO A 113 -13.79 40.20 -23.16
C PRO A 113 -13.77 41.59 -23.76
N ALA A 114 -14.82 42.40 -23.58
CA ALA A 114 -15.01 43.66 -24.32
C ALA A 114 -13.84 44.66 -24.18
N PRO A 115 -13.33 44.92 -22.97
CA PRO A 115 -12.16 45.81 -22.83
C PRO A 115 -10.91 45.30 -23.54
N TYR A 116 -10.68 43.96 -23.50
CA TYR A 116 -9.54 43.31 -24.12
C TYR A 116 -9.65 43.23 -25.65
N ALA A 117 -10.87 43.05 -26.17
CA ALA A 117 -11.11 43.11 -27.60
C ALA A 117 -10.83 44.50 -28.17
N ALA A 118 -11.28 45.55 -27.49
CA ALA A 118 -10.98 46.94 -27.89
C ALA A 118 -9.44 47.23 -27.87
N GLU A 119 -8.71 46.65 -26.92
CA GLU A 119 -7.25 46.78 -26.86
C GLU A 119 -6.55 46.06 -28.03
N VAL A 120 -7.07 44.91 -28.47
CA VAL A 120 -6.58 44.20 -29.67
C VAL A 120 -6.81 45.05 -30.90
N GLU A 121 -8.03 45.61 -31.11
CA GLU A 121 -8.36 46.48 -32.25
C GLU A 121 -7.46 47.72 -32.30
N ARG A 122 -7.18 48.33 -31.13
CA ARG A 122 -6.26 49.45 -31.02
C ARG A 122 -4.84 49.07 -31.42
N ALA A 123 -4.34 47.95 -30.95
CA ALA A 123 -3.01 47.47 -31.29
C ALA A 123 -2.90 47.04 -32.75
N GLU A 124 -3.94 46.50 -33.36
CA GLU A 124 -3.99 46.18 -34.79
C GLU A 124 -3.90 47.44 -35.65
N ALA A 125 -4.61 48.51 -35.29
CA ALA A 125 -4.51 49.77 -35.96
C ALA A 125 -3.08 50.36 -35.89
N GLN A 126 -2.40 50.20 -34.75
CA GLN A 126 -0.97 50.62 -34.61
C GLN A 126 -0.02 49.84 -35.52
N VAL A 127 -0.21 48.54 -35.66
CA VAL A 127 0.58 47.71 -36.60
C VAL A 127 0.34 48.15 -38.02
N VAL A 128 -0.88 48.43 -38.44
CA VAL A 128 -1.21 48.94 -39.80
C VAL A 128 -0.50 50.27 -40.06
N ALA A 129 -0.55 51.21 -39.11
CA ALA A 129 0.14 52.51 -39.23
C ALA A 129 1.67 52.36 -39.33
N ALA A 130 2.28 51.51 -38.48
CA ALA A 130 3.69 51.23 -38.49
C ALA A 130 4.15 50.55 -39.83
N GLN A 131 3.34 49.63 -40.34
CA GLN A 131 3.54 48.95 -41.61
C GLN A 131 3.54 49.93 -42.78
N ALA A 132 2.58 50.87 -42.83
CA ALA A 132 2.53 51.94 -43.86
C ALA A 132 3.78 52.79 -43.79
N ARG A 133 4.25 53.15 -42.60
CA ARG A 133 5.50 53.92 -42.41
C ARG A 133 6.72 53.19 -42.95
N VAL A 134 6.87 51.87 -42.66
CA VAL A 134 7.94 51.03 -43.22
C VAL A 134 7.90 51.03 -44.73
N THR A 135 6.73 50.84 -45.33
CA THR A 135 6.54 50.84 -46.79
C THR A 135 6.99 52.16 -47.41
N TYR A 136 6.60 53.30 -46.83
CA TYR A 136 7.01 54.63 -47.27
C TYR A 136 8.54 54.80 -47.16
N LEU A 137 9.13 54.56 -46.02
CA LEU A 137 10.56 54.78 -45.80
C LEU A 137 11.45 53.80 -46.59
N LYS A 138 10.96 52.60 -46.85
CA LYS A 138 11.64 51.67 -47.76
C LYS A 138 11.69 52.23 -49.18
N SER A 139 10.60 52.78 -49.70
CA SER A 139 10.57 53.42 -51.00
C SER A 139 11.49 54.66 -51.07
N GLU A 140 11.54 55.47 -50.01
CA GLU A 140 12.49 56.62 -49.91
C GLU A 140 13.93 56.15 -49.87
N HIS A 141 14.28 55.11 -49.14
CA HIS A 141 15.61 54.51 -49.12
C HIS A 141 16.01 53.98 -50.52
N GLU A 142 15.13 53.20 -51.16
CA GLU A 142 15.38 52.70 -52.51
C GLU A 142 15.59 53.83 -53.54
N ARG A 143 14.86 54.98 -53.40
CA ARG A 143 15.07 56.19 -54.21
C ARG A 143 16.40 56.84 -53.94
N ALA A 144 16.74 57.02 -52.66
CA ALA A 144 18.02 57.62 -52.25
C ALA A 144 19.22 56.74 -52.69
N GLN A 145 19.08 55.44 -52.64
CA GLN A 145 20.11 54.51 -53.12
C GLN A 145 20.39 54.73 -54.61
N ARG A 146 19.35 54.84 -55.48
CA ARG A 146 19.54 55.12 -56.90
C ARG A 146 20.24 56.49 -57.17
N LEU A 147 19.77 57.55 -56.46
CA LEU A 147 20.41 58.91 -56.59
C LEU A 147 21.89 58.91 -56.11
N TRP A 148 22.20 58.12 -55.11
CA TRP A 148 23.60 57.94 -54.68
C TRP A 148 24.46 57.24 -55.76
N ASP A 149 23.96 56.20 -56.37
CA ASP A 149 24.64 55.49 -57.46
C ASP A 149 24.84 56.38 -58.64
N GLU A 150 23.93 57.36 -58.91
CA GLU A 150 24.01 58.43 -59.90
C GLU A 150 24.91 59.64 -59.41
N ARG A 151 25.46 59.61 -58.20
CA ARG A 151 26.19 60.69 -57.53
C ARG A 151 25.39 61.98 -57.36
N ALA A 152 24.09 61.92 -57.25
CA ALA A 152 23.17 63.07 -57.15
C ALA A 152 22.92 63.53 -55.72
N ILE A 153 23.25 62.72 -54.69
CA ILE A 153 23.10 63.04 -53.26
C ILE A 153 24.40 62.79 -52.47
N ALA A 154 24.48 63.41 -51.28
CA ALA A 154 25.55 63.16 -50.33
C ALA A 154 25.37 61.84 -49.55
N GLN A 155 26.49 61.20 -49.17
CA GLN A 155 26.43 59.97 -48.37
C GLN A 155 25.64 60.15 -47.08
N ARG A 156 25.76 61.28 -46.42
CA ARG A 156 25.01 61.59 -45.20
C ARG A 156 23.49 61.49 -45.42
N GLU A 157 22.98 61.90 -46.54
CA GLU A 157 21.56 61.83 -46.85
C GLU A 157 21.10 60.37 -47.06
N LEU A 158 21.87 59.54 -47.72
CA LEU A 158 21.66 58.11 -47.84
C LEU A 158 21.62 57.43 -46.46
N ASP A 159 22.66 57.74 -45.61
CA ASP A 159 22.75 57.17 -44.26
C ASP A 159 21.52 57.60 -43.42
N GLU A 160 21.00 58.79 -43.54
CA GLU A 160 19.76 59.27 -42.88
C GLU A 160 18.57 58.44 -43.29
N ARG A 161 18.40 58.11 -44.59
CA ARG A 161 17.28 57.28 -45.10
C ARG A 161 17.38 55.85 -44.64
N ILE A 162 18.61 55.28 -44.64
CA ILE A 162 18.87 53.93 -44.08
C ILE A 162 18.47 53.85 -42.59
N ASN A 163 18.90 54.88 -41.83
CA ASN A 163 18.60 54.91 -40.41
C ASN A 163 17.08 55.10 -40.14
N ALA A 164 16.42 55.97 -40.91
CA ALA A 164 14.98 56.16 -40.81
C ALA A 164 14.15 54.87 -41.13
N GLN A 165 14.62 54.10 -42.14
CA GLN A 165 14.00 52.82 -42.44
C GLN A 165 14.23 51.83 -41.30
N ARG A 166 15.45 51.71 -40.76
CA ARG A 166 15.77 50.82 -39.63
C ARG A 166 14.95 51.14 -38.38
N GLU A 167 14.75 52.45 -38.11
CA GLU A 167 13.86 52.92 -37.02
C GLU A 167 12.40 52.49 -37.24
N ALA A 168 11.89 52.69 -38.50
CA ALA A 168 10.52 52.25 -38.80
C ALA A 168 10.34 50.74 -38.68
N ASP A 169 11.34 49.94 -39.11
CA ASP A 169 11.32 48.48 -38.95
C ASP A 169 11.32 48.07 -37.47
N ALA A 170 12.06 48.80 -36.63
CA ALA A 170 12.06 48.58 -35.19
C ALA A 170 10.71 48.91 -34.56
N ASN A 171 10.10 50.04 -34.96
CA ASN A 171 8.77 50.46 -34.49
C ASN A 171 7.68 49.48 -34.91
N LEU A 172 7.74 48.93 -36.14
CA LEU A 172 6.80 47.88 -36.57
C LEU A 172 6.91 46.65 -35.70
N ARG A 173 8.13 46.17 -35.38
CA ARG A 173 8.30 45.03 -34.47
C ARG A 173 7.75 45.29 -33.07
N ALA A 174 7.91 46.52 -32.56
CA ALA A 174 7.38 46.92 -31.26
C ALA A 174 5.80 46.92 -31.29
N ALA A 175 5.23 47.45 -32.36
CA ALA A 175 3.75 47.39 -32.52
C ALA A 175 3.19 45.97 -32.64
N GLN A 176 3.92 45.10 -33.38
CA GLN A 176 3.56 43.66 -33.47
C GLN A 176 3.63 42.96 -32.13
N ALA A 177 4.65 43.22 -31.31
CA ALA A 177 4.80 42.66 -29.97
C ALA A 177 3.64 43.16 -29.05
N ALA A 178 3.26 44.43 -29.14
CA ALA A 178 2.12 44.99 -28.41
C ALA A 178 0.80 44.31 -28.81
N LEU A 179 0.59 44.08 -30.10
CA LEU A 179 -0.59 43.33 -30.58
C LEU A 179 -0.61 41.89 -30.03
N GLN A 180 0.51 41.22 -30.07
CA GLN A 180 0.61 39.86 -29.50
C GLN A 180 0.25 39.83 -28.01
N SER A 181 0.71 40.79 -27.23
CA SER A 181 0.38 40.93 -25.82
C SER A 181 -1.11 41.18 -25.59
N ALA A 182 -1.72 42.03 -26.38
CA ALA A 182 -3.16 42.29 -26.33
C ALA A 182 -3.99 41.04 -26.65
N ARG A 183 -3.61 40.27 -27.69
CA ARG A 183 -4.23 39.00 -28.04
C ARG A 183 -4.11 37.94 -26.96
N LEU A 184 -2.97 37.85 -26.30
CA LEU A 184 -2.78 36.95 -25.14
C LEU A 184 -3.73 37.34 -24.01
N ASN A 185 -3.83 38.60 -23.66
CA ASN A 185 -4.74 39.07 -22.62
C ASN A 185 -6.22 38.79 -22.97
N LEU A 186 -6.61 38.96 -24.20
CA LEU A 186 -7.93 38.58 -24.70
C LEU A 186 -8.15 37.06 -24.55
N GLY A 187 -7.13 36.24 -24.89
CA GLY A 187 -7.18 34.80 -24.72
C GLY A 187 -7.35 34.38 -23.23
N TYR A 188 -6.75 35.13 -22.31
CA TYR A 188 -6.88 34.86 -20.88
C TYR A 188 -8.26 35.18 -20.28
N THR A 189 -9.14 35.90 -21.00
CA THR A 189 -10.56 36.06 -20.60
C THR A 189 -11.31 34.74 -20.65
N GLN A 190 -10.83 33.77 -21.41
CA GLN A 190 -11.34 32.40 -21.46
C GLN A 190 -10.51 31.51 -20.55
N VAL A 191 -10.99 31.30 -19.33
CA VAL A 191 -10.32 30.41 -18.37
C VAL A 191 -10.64 28.96 -18.72
N ARG A 192 -9.61 28.23 -19.18
CA ARG A 192 -9.73 26.85 -19.63
C ARG A 192 -9.05 25.89 -18.64
N ALA A 193 -9.50 24.64 -18.66
CA ALA A 193 -8.94 23.57 -17.85
C ALA A 193 -7.49 23.27 -18.30
N PRO A 194 -6.48 23.42 -17.43
CA PRO A 194 -5.08 23.10 -17.76
C PRO A 194 -4.80 21.61 -17.79
N VAL A 195 -5.59 20.81 -17.09
CA VAL A 195 -5.51 19.34 -17.02
C VAL A 195 -6.91 18.74 -17.08
N SER A 196 -7.01 17.48 -17.46
CA SER A 196 -8.27 16.73 -17.36
C SER A 196 -8.54 16.31 -15.92
N GLY A 197 -9.78 16.40 -15.44
CA GLY A 197 -10.07 16.05 -14.05
C GLY A 197 -11.49 16.42 -13.63
N ARG A 198 -11.71 16.42 -12.32
CA ARG A 198 -12.97 16.81 -11.70
C ARG A 198 -12.89 18.25 -11.17
N VAL A 199 -13.84 19.07 -11.60
CA VAL A 199 -13.96 20.46 -11.13
C VAL A 199 -14.58 20.47 -9.73
N GLY A 200 -14.08 21.32 -8.87
CA GLY A 200 -14.63 21.57 -7.54
C GLY A 200 -15.86 22.48 -7.56
N LYS A 201 -16.15 23.08 -6.42
CA LYS A 201 -17.22 24.06 -6.29
C LYS A 201 -16.83 25.40 -6.93
N LEU A 202 -17.81 26.15 -7.40
CA LEU A 202 -17.64 27.51 -7.86
C LEU A 202 -17.46 28.46 -6.67
N LEU A 203 -16.34 29.17 -6.63
CA LEU A 203 -16.02 30.09 -5.53
C LEU A 203 -16.35 31.55 -5.86
N VAL A 204 -16.49 31.87 -7.16
CA VAL A 204 -16.83 33.22 -7.64
C VAL A 204 -17.97 33.11 -8.67
N THR A 205 -19.10 33.69 -8.34
CA THR A 205 -20.32 33.64 -9.20
C THR A 205 -20.29 34.66 -10.31
N VAL A 206 -21.13 34.43 -11.33
CA VAL A 206 -21.36 35.37 -12.45
C VAL A 206 -21.72 36.76 -11.92
N GLY A 207 -21.22 37.81 -12.56
CA GLY A 207 -21.41 39.21 -12.18
C GLY A 207 -20.37 39.75 -11.20
N ASN A 208 -19.58 38.90 -10.52
CA ASN A 208 -18.51 39.35 -9.62
C ASN A 208 -17.27 39.77 -10.39
N LEU A 209 -16.61 40.81 -9.90
CA LEU A 209 -15.33 41.28 -10.40
C LEU A 209 -14.19 40.46 -9.82
N VAL A 210 -13.29 39.97 -10.68
CA VAL A 210 -12.08 39.25 -10.29
C VAL A 210 -10.85 40.09 -10.59
N ALA A 211 -9.85 39.98 -9.68
CA ALA A 211 -8.55 40.58 -9.88
C ALA A 211 -7.66 39.67 -10.75
N ALA A 212 -6.52 40.20 -11.20
CA ALA A 212 -5.53 39.45 -11.96
C ALA A 212 -4.33 39.03 -11.10
N GLY A 213 -3.67 37.95 -11.48
CA GLY A 213 -2.36 37.55 -10.97
C GLY A 213 -2.39 36.69 -9.70
N PRO A 214 -1.25 36.59 -8.97
CA PRO A 214 -1.07 35.64 -7.85
C PRO A 214 -2.03 35.88 -6.68
N GLY A 215 -2.45 37.14 -6.46
CA GLY A 215 -3.42 37.52 -5.43
C GLY A 215 -4.88 37.38 -5.85
N ALA A 216 -5.15 36.94 -7.09
CA ALA A 216 -6.52 36.73 -7.56
C ALA A 216 -7.24 35.66 -6.74
N PRO A 217 -8.55 35.82 -6.47
CA PRO A 217 -9.33 34.78 -5.82
C PRO A 217 -9.32 33.49 -6.66
N VAL A 218 -9.37 32.34 -5.99
CA VAL A 218 -9.56 31.05 -6.64
C VAL A 218 -10.98 31.01 -7.21
N LEU A 219 -11.11 30.73 -8.50
CA LEU A 219 -12.41 30.59 -9.16
C LEU A 219 -13.05 29.24 -8.88
N THR A 220 -12.23 28.20 -8.98
CA THR A 220 -12.56 26.81 -8.66
C THR A 220 -11.28 26.01 -8.52
N THR A 221 -11.37 24.80 -7.97
CA THR A 221 -10.28 23.83 -7.93
C THR A 221 -10.48 22.76 -9.00
N LEU A 222 -9.41 22.26 -9.58
CA LEU A 222 -9.43 21.14 -10.52
C LEU A 222 -8.47 20.07 -10.02
N VAL A 223 -8.93 18.82 -9.90
CA VAL A 223 -8.13 17.68 -9.47
C VAL A 223 -8.17 16.58 -10.51
N SER A 224 -7.02 16.03 -10.86
CA SER A 224 -6.96 14.86 -11.73
C SER A 224 -7.64 13.67 -11.05
N VAL A 225 -8.27 12.81 -11.83
CA VAL A 225 -9.01 11.66 -11.32
C VAL A 225 -8.29 10.36 -11.64
N ASN A 226 -7.74 10.22 -12.83
CA ASN A 226 -7.06 9.03 -13.30
C ASN A 226 -5.73 9.40 -13.98
N PRO A 227 -4.62 8.77 -13.56
CA PRO A 227 -4.49 7.88 -12.42
C PRO A 227 -4.63 8.60 -11.06
N ILE A 228 -4.67 7.83 -9.96
CA ILE A 228 -4.69 8.37 -8.60
C ILE A 228 -3.50 7.83 -7.81
N TYR A 229 -2.97 8.64 -6.93
CA TYR A 229 -1.91 8.23 -6.00
C TYR A 229 -2.47 7.81 -4.65
N ALA A 230 -1.73 6.93 -3.97
CA ALA A 230 -1.91 6.66 -2.57
C ALA A 230 -0.57 6.88 -1.86
N SER A 231 -0.54 7.81 -0.91
CA SER A 231 0.64 8.13 -0.10
C SER A 231 0.50 7.50 1.27
N PHE A 232 1.59 6.89 1.76
CA PHE A 232 1.68 6.25 3.07
C PHE A 232 3.09 6.37 3.61
N ASP A 233 3.22 6.25 4.92
CA ASP A 233 4.51 6.29 5.60
C ASP A 233 4.92 4.86 5.96
N ALA A 234 6.04 4.39 5.42
CA ALA A 234 6.56 3.05 5.62
C ALA A 234 7.81 3.08 6.52
N ASP A 235 7.94 2.06 7.38
CA ASP A 235 9.13 1.89 8.23
C ASP A 235 10.40 1.83 7.37
N GLU A 236 11.46 2.52 7.76
CA GLU A 236 12.74 2.58 7.05
C GLU A 236 13.28 1.19 6.74
N ARG A 237 13.14 0.22 7.68
CA ARG A 237 13.63 -1.15 7.49
C ARG A 237 12.90 -1.88 6.38
N VAL A 238 11.59 -1.65 6.23
CA VAL A 238 10.78 -2.25 5.16
C VAL A 238 11.20 -1.68 3.82
N VAL A 239 11.37 -0.37 3.74
CA VAL A 239 11.82 0.33 2.52
C VAL A 239 13.23 -0.09 2.13
N THR A 240 14.16 -0.14 3.09
CA THR A 240 15.54 -0.55 2.85
C THR A 240 15.62 -1.98 2.32
N ARG A 241 14.83 -2.90 2.87
CA ARG A 241 14.74 -4.28 2.39
C ARG A 241 14.18 -4.33 0.96
N ALA A 242 13.08 -3.62 0.68
CA ALA A 242 12.49 -3.56 -0.65
C ALA A 242 13.48 -3.01 -1.69
N LEU A 243 14.27 -2.01 -1.32
CA LEU A 243 15.33 -1.44 -2.17
C LEU A 243 16.53 -2.37 -2.37
N HIS A 244 16.87 -3.18 -1.36
CA HIS A 244 17.97 -4.14 -1.44
C HIS A 244 17.64 -5.30 -2.42
N ASP A 245 16.37 -5.65 -2.53
CA ASP A 245 15.91 -6.71 -3.42
C ASP A 245 15.87 -6.29 -4.89
N LEU A 246 16.02 -4.99 -5.17
CA LEU A 246 16.08 -4.46 -6.53
C LEU A 246 17.50 -4.57 -7.10
N PRO A 247 17.64 -4.78 -8.43
CA PRO A 247 18.94 -4.73 -9.10
C PRO A 247 19.64 -3.37 -8.90
N ALA A 248 20.97 -3.37 -8.98
CA ALA A 248 21.74 -2.13 -8.88
C ALA A 248 21.34 -1.14 -9.98
N GLY A 249 21.03 0.12 -9.60
CA GLY A 249 20.67 1.18 -10.54
C GLY A 249 19.43 2.00 -10.15
N ARG A 250 18.55 1.49 -9.30
CA ARG A 250 17.37 2.18 -8.73
C ARG A 250 16.61 3.06 -9.75
N THR A 251 16.29 2.53 -10.92
CA THR A 251 15.50 3.22 -11.94
C THR A 251 14.01 3.23 -11.58
N ALA A 252 13.25 4.20 -12.09
CA ALA A 252 11.79 4.25 -11.92
C ALA A 252 11.11 2.94 -12.34
N ALA A 253 11.57 2.32 -13.45
CA ALA A 253 11.05 1.04 -13.93
C ALA A 253 11.26 -0.12 -12.94
N GLN A 254 12.27 -0.05 -12.07
CA GLN A 254 12.50 -1.06 -11.04
C GLN A 254 11.57 -0.88 -9.83
N LEU A 255 11.24 0.37 -9.49
CA LEU A 255 10.24 0.64 -8.45
C LEU A 255 8.86 0.13 -8.87
N ASP A 256 8.51 0.25 -10.14
CA ASP A 256 7.25 -0.28 -10.70
C ASP A 256 7.09 -1.80 -10.53
N SER A 257 8.18 -2.54 -10.31
CA SER A 257 8.14 -3.98 -10.06
C SER A 257 7.67 -4.36 -8.65
N ILE A 258 7.63 -3.40 -7.71
CA ILE A 258 7.13 -3.63 -6.36
C ILE A 258 5.60 -3.51 -6.38
N PRO A 259 4.86 -4.62 -6.19
CA PRO A 259 3.41 -4.60 -6.22
C PRO A 259 2.85 -3.93 -4.97
N VAL A 260 1.84 -3.10 -5.17
CA VAL A 260 1.06 -2.51 -4.08
C VAL A 260 -0.40 -2.86 -4.29
N GLN A 261 -1.08 -3.27 -3.24
CA GLN A 261 -2.51 -3.50 -3.23
C GLN A 261 -3.19 -2.49 -2.31
N MET A 262 -4.35 -2.02 -2.72
CA MET A 262 -5.15 -1.09 -1.94
C MET A 262 -6.51 -1.70 -1.65
N SER A 263 -6.93 -1.62 -0.40
CA SER A 263 -8.27 -1.97 0.04
C SER A 263 -8.94 -0.74 0.62
N LEU A 264 -10.15 -0.44 0.15
CA LEU A 264 -11.03 0.54 0.79
C LEU A 264 -11.78 -0.15 1.93
N ASP A 265 -12.16 0.61 2.95
CA ASP A 265 -12.86 0.08 4.13
C ASP A 265 -14.31 -0.38 3.85
N THR A 266 -14.64 -0.60 2.58
CA THR A 266 -15.95 -1.08 2.14
C THR A 266 -15.92 -2.60 2.09
N ALA A 267 -16.67 -3.25 2.98
CA ALA A 267 -16.76 -4.70 3.05
C ALA A 267 -17.14 -5.31 1.68
N GLY A 268 -16.35 -6.27 1.21
CA GLY A 268 -16.63 -7.02 -0.01
C GLY A 268 -16.01 -6.47 -1.29
N THR A 269 -15.20 -5.41 -1.23
CA THR A 269 -14.47 -4.90 -2.42
C THR A 269 -13.15 -5.64 -2.58
N GLU A 270 -12.90 -6.19 -3.77
CA GLU A 270 -11.60 -6.80 -4.07
C GLU A 270 -10.48 -5.75 -3.99
N PRO A 271 -9.28 -6.14 -3.53
CA PRO A 271 -8.14 -5.24 -3.49
C PRO A 271 -7.79 -4.72 -4.89
N VAL A 272 -7.64 -3.42 -5.02
CA VAL A 272 -7.20 -2.78 -6.27
C VAL A 272 -5.68 -2.95 -6.37
N ALA A 273 -5.22 -3.50 -7.50
CA ALA A 273 -3.79 -3.63 -7.77
C ALA A 273 -3.20 -2.31 -8.26
N GLY A 274 -2.04 -1.98 -7.76
CA GLY A 274 -1.23 -0.83 -8.16
C GLY A 274 0.25 -1.15 -8.06
N ARG A 275 1.08 -0.16 -8.27
CA ARG A 275 2.55 -0.30 -8.25
C ARG A 275 3.19 0.88 -7.53
N LEU A 276 4.36 0.63 -6.99
CA LEU A 276 5.14 1.65 -6.33
C LEU A 276 5.63 2.68 -7.37
N GLN A 277 5.46 3.97 -7.07
CA GLN A 277 5.85 5.05 -7.98
C GLN A 277 6.99 5.88 -7.42
N LEU A 278 6.99 6.12 -6.10
CA LEU A 278 7.98 6.97 -5.45
C LEU A 278 8.29 6.43 -4.05
N ILE A 279 9.56 6.44 -3.71
CA ILE A 279 10.06 6.41 -2.35
C ILE A 279 10.75 7.77 -2.13
N ASP A 280 10.37 8.49 -1.08
CA ASP A 280 10.96 9.78 -0.77
C ASP A 280 12.47 9.64 -0.52
N ASN A 281 13.22 10.68 -0.80
CA ASN A 281 14.66 10.72 -0.62
C ASN A 281 15.09 11.04 0.82
N GLN A 282 14.15 11.25 1.72
CA GLN A 282 14.37 11.60 3.12
C GLN A 282 13.58 10.68 4.04
N VAL A 283 14.22 10.34 5.18
CA VAL A 283 13.58 9.67 6.31
C VAL A 283 13.12 10.74 7.30
N ASP A 284 11.89 10.66 7.76
CA ASP A 284 11.46 11.49 8.90
C ASP A 284 12.13 10.93 10.18
N ALA A 285 13.10 11.70 10.70
CA ALA A 285 13.89 11.30 11.86
C ALA A 285 13.06 11.17 13.16
N ARG A 286 11.85 11.74 13.21
CA ARG A 286 10.99 11.68 14.41
C ARG A 286 10.19 10.38 14.44
N SER A 287 9.75 9.90 13.29
CA SER A 287 8.93 8.69 13.19
C SER A 287 9.72 7.46 12.73
N GLY A 288 10.92 7.65 12.13
CA GLY A 288 11.69 6.57 11.52
C GLY A 288 11.01 5.99 10.27
N THR A 289 10.17 6.79 9.62
CA THR A 289 9.43 6.38 8.41
C THR A 289 9.90 7.14 7.17
N VAL A 290 9.69 6.52 6.03
CA VAL A 290 9.90 7.11 4.71
C VAL A 290 8.54 7.25 4.03
N ARG A 291 8.28 8.40 3.42
CA ARG A 291 7.07 8.57 2.63
C ARG A 291 7.17 7.80 1.33
N VAL A 292 6.15 7.02 1.07
CA VAL A 292 6.05 6.16 -0.11
C VAL A 292 4.77 6.49 -0.84
N ARG A 293 4.83 6.45 -2.17
CA ARG A 293 3.67 6.71 -3.02
C ARG A 293 3.50 5.61 -4.05
N ALA A 294 2.30 5.09 -4.15
CA ALA A 294 1.89 4.12 -5.15
C ALA A 294 0.88 4.74 -6.12
N VAL A 295 0.84 4.24 -7.35
CA VAL A 295 -0.09 4.68 -8.39
C VAL A 295 -1.12 3.58 -8.65
N PHE A 296 -2.37 4.01 -8.83
CA PHE A 296 -3.53 3.15 -9.09
C PHE A 296 -4.34 3.70 -10.25
N ASP A 297 -4.92 2.80 -11.03
CA ASP A 297 -5.89 3.18 -12.05
C ASP A 297 -7.25 3.52 -11.41
N ASN A 298 -7.87 4.59 -11.88
CA ASN A 298 -9.17 5.07 -11.41
C ASN A 298 -10.04 5.52 -12.60
N ALA A 299 -10.13 4.68 -13.61
CA ALA A 299 -10.84 5.02 -14.84
C ALA A 299 -12.35 5.25 -14.61
N ASP A 300 -12.93 4.59 -13.61
CA ASP A 300 -14.34 4.75 -13.21
C ASP A 300 -14.59 5.96 -12.29
N GLY A 301 -13.53 6.62 -11.82
CA GLY A 301 -13.60 7.82 -10.99
C GLY A 301 -14.20 7.61 -9.60
N ARG A 302 -14.22 6.37 -9.10
CA ARG A 302 -14.79 6.03 -7.77
C ARG A 302 -13.86 6.42 -6.63
N LEU A 303 -12.56 6.39 -6.87
CA LEU A 303 -11.57 6.80 -5.89
C LEU A 303 -11.50 8.33 -5.84
N ILE A 304 -11.64 8.89 -4.65
CA ILE A 304 -11.65 10.34 -4.45
C ILE A 304 -10.40 10.75 -3.66
N PRO A 305 -9.65 11.77 -4.10
CA PRO A 305 -8.53 12.29 -3.35
C PRO A 305 -8.95 12.68 -1.91
N GLY A 306 -8.10 12.34 -0.93
CA GLY A 306 -8.35 12.54 0.50
C GLY A 306 -8.97 11.34 1.21
N GLN A 307 -9.50 10.34 0.50
CA GLN A 307 -10.00 9.12 1.12
C GLN A 307 -8.89 8.35 1.83
N PHE A 308 -9.25 7.70 2.92
CA PHE A 308 -8.40 6.75 3.62
C PHE A 308 -8.34 5.44 2.83
N ALA A 309 -7.14 4.84 2.79
CA ALA A 309 -6.92 3.57 2.14
C ALA A 309 -6.01 2.68 2.99
N ARG A 310 -6.31 1.40 3.06
CA ARG A 310 -5.39 0.37 3.54
C ARG A 310 -4.54 -0.12 2.39
N LEU A 311 -3.23 -0.05 2.56
CA LEU A 311 -2.26 -0.40 1.55
C LEU A 311 -1.46 -1.61 1.99
N ARG A 312 -1.17 -2.49 1.05
CA ARG A 312 -0.29 -3.62 1.25
C ARG A 312 0.81 -3.54 0.21
N MET A 313 2.05 -3.39 0.67
CA MET A 313 3.22 -3.38 -0.20
C MET A 313 3.89 -4.75 -0.16
N GLY A 314 4.04 -5.36 -1.32
CA GLY A 314 4.75 -6.63 -1.50
C GLY A 314 6.25 -6.41 -1.72
N GLN A 315 6.97 -7.51 -1.91
CA GLN A 315 8.38 -7.51 -2.30
C GLN A 315 8.50 -7.77 -3.80
N ALA A 316 9.53 -7.20 -4.44
CA ALA A 316 9.83 -7.41 -5.85
C ALA A 316 10.26 -8.85 -6.15
N LYS A 317 10.87 -9.51 -5.17
CA LYS A 317 11.26 -10.93 -5.25
C LYS A 317 10.34 -11.79 -4.39
N THR A 318 10.04 -12.95 -4.90
CA THR A 318 9.36 -13.99 -4.14
C THR A 318 10.42 -14.85 -3.48
N ASP A 319 10.45 -14.86 -2.16
CA ASP A 319 11.38 -15.69 -1.41
C ASP A 319 10.84 -17.12 -1.28
N SER A 320 11.73 -18.11 -1.45
CA SER A 320 11.40 -19.49 -1.11
C SER A 320 11.43 -19.63 0.41
N ALA A 321 10.27 -19.75 1.03
CA ALA A 321 10.13 -19.92 2.46
C ALA A 321 9.52 -21.28 2.80
N LEU A 322 9.89 -21.83 3.95
CA LEU A 322 9.27 -23.01 4.51
C LEU A 322 8.05 -22.58 5.31
N LEU A 323 6.89 -23.13 4.95
CA LEU A 323 5.63 -22.83 5.64
C LEU A 323 5.20 -23.99 6.52
N ILE A 324 4.86 -23.70 7.75
CA ILE A 324 4.35 -24.69 8.70
C ILE A 324 3.04 -24.23 9.34
N ASN A 325 2.21 -25.19 9.75
CA ASN A 325 1.01 -24.89 10.50
C ASN A 325 1.41 -24.41 11.91
N GLU A 326 0.76 -23.37 12.42
CA GLU A 326 1.04 -22.82 13.75
C GLU A 326 0.89 -23.86 14.88
N ARG A 327 0.02 -24.85 14.68
CA ARG A 327 -0.15 -25.97 15.63
C ARG A 327 1.08 -26.88 15.74
N ALA A 328 1.97 -26.85 14.75
CA ALA A 328 3.22 -27.62 14.78
C ALA A 328 4.27 -26.99 15.68
N VAL A 329 4.07 -25.76 16.13
CA VAL A 329 5.01 -24.99 16.93
C VAL A 329 4.70 -25.20 18.41
N GLY A 330 5.70 -25.67 19.14
CA GLY A 330 5.73 -25.65 20.61
C GLY A 330 6.54 -24.48 21.12
N THR A 331 6.21 -24.02 22.32
CA THR A 331 7.01 -23.00 23.02
C THR A 331 7.56 -23.60 24.30
N ASP A 332 8.85 -23.46 24.50
CA ASP A 332 9.58 -23.87 25.71
C ASP A 332 10.33 -22.66 26.25
N GLN A 333 9.76 -22.04 27.29
CA GLN A 333 10.20 -20.76 27.85
C GLN A 333 10.23 -19.65 26.76
N ASP A 334 11.43 -19.28 26.31
CA ASP A 334 11.68 -18.25 25.28
C ASP A 334 11.97 -18.84 23.88
N LYS A 335 12.02 -20.19 23.77
CA LYS A 335 12.36 -20.88 22.52
C LYS A 335 11.15 -21.46 21.83
N GLN A 336 11.12 -21.31 20.53
CA GLN A 336 10.13 -21.94 19.66
C GLN A 336 10.74 -23.19 19.05
N PHE A 337 10.00 -24.29 19.07
CA PHE A 337 10.49 -25.58 18.59
C PHE A 337 9.43 -26.36 17.82
N VAL A 338 9.86 -27.33 17.05
CA VAL A 338 9.02 -28.33 16.40
C VAL A 338 9.57 -29.71 16.67
N PHE A 339 8.73 -30.74 16.56
CA PHE A 339 9.20 -32.13 16.54
C PHE A 339 9.34 -32.61 15.12
N VAL A 340 10.55 -32.90 14.69
CA VAL A 340 10.88 -33.52 13.41
C VAL A 340 10.81 -35.04 13.57
N VAL A 341 10.20 -35.73 12.62
CA VAL A 341 10.11 -37.20 12.59
C VAL A 341 11.32 -37.75 11.87
N GLY A 342 12.23 -38.40 12.65
CA GLY A 342 13.42 -39.06 12.13
C GLY A 342 13.12 -40.28 11.23
N ALA A 343 14.16 -40.84 10.60
CA ALA A 343 14.05 -42.00 9.72
C ALA A 343 13.55 -43.25 10.48
N ASP A 344 13.84 -43.32 11.78
CA ASP A 344 13.42 -44.39 12.73
C ASP A 344 12.06 -44.10 13.39
N ASN A 345 11.28 -43.15 12.87
CA ASN A 345 10.03 -42.62 13.43
C ASN A 345 10.16 -42.13 14.90
N LYS A 346 11.34 -41.69 15.31
CA LYS A 346 11.53 -41.03 16.61
C LYS A 346 11.35 -39.54 16.51
N ALA A 347 10.83 -38.92 17.58
CA ALA A 347 10.67 -37.48 17.70
C ALA A 347 12.01 -36.81 18.01
N VAL A 348 12.45 -35.92 17.14
CA VAL A 348 13.65 -35.09 17.31
C VAL A 348 13.18 -33.66 17.62
N TYR A 349 13.56 -33.16 18.79
CA TYR A 349 13.37 -31.76 19.16
C TYR A 349 14.25 -30.86 18.29
N ARG A 350 13.68 -29.87 17.69
CA ARG A 350 14.37 -28.91 16.82
C ARG A 350 13.93 -27.49 17.11
N GLU A 351 14.86 -26.65 17.56
CA GLU A 351 14.62 -25.22 17.71
C GLU A 351 14.48 -24.57 16.33
N VAL A 352 13.49 -23.65 16.20
CA VAL A 352 13.17 -22.96 14.95
C VAL A 352 13.03 -21.46 15.19
N THR A 353 13.45 -20.69 14.20
CA THR A 353 13.19 -19.25 14.16
C THR A 353 12.01 -19.00 13.25
N LEU A 354 10.97 -18.36 13.78
CA LEU A 354 9.75 -18.09 13.04
C LEU A 354 9.73 -16.65 12.51
N GLY A 355 9.16 -16.50 11.32
CA GLY A 355 8.84 -15.22 10.69
C GLY A 355 7.36 -14.85 10.78
N GLY A 356 6.88 -14.05 9.82
CA GLY A 356 5.48 -13.66 9.68
C GLY A 356 4.55 -14.82 9.32
N THR A 357 3.27 -14.51 9.18
CA THR A 357 2.24 -15.47 8.77
C THR A 357 1.80 -15.17 7.34
N VAL A 358 1.69 -16.20 6.51
CA VAL A 358 1.18 -16.09 5.13
C VAL A 358 0.15 -17.17 4.89
N ASN A 359 -1.01 -16.80 4.39
CA ASN A 359 -2.14 -17.71 4.14
C ASN A 359 -2.49 -18.61 5.35
N GLY A 360 -2.34 -18.07 6.57
CA GLY A 360 -2.61 -18.80 7.80
C GLY A 360 -1.56 -19.83 8.20
N LEU A 361 -0.41 -19.88 7.51
CA LEU A 361 0.76 -20.66 7.84
C LEU A 361 1.90 -19.75 8.32
N ARG A 362 2.75 -20.28 9.18
CA ARG A 362 3.90 -19.57 9.73
C ARG A 362 5.14 -19.80 8.88
N ILE A 363 5.86 -18.74 8.58
CA ILE A 363 7.17 -18.83 7.90
C ILE A 363 8.21 -19.31 8.88
N VAL A 364 9.05 -20.26 8.46
CA VAL A 364 10.24 -20.69 9.21
C VAL A 364 11.48 -20.10 8.54
N SER A 365 12.16 -19.21 9.26
CA SER A 365 13.38 -18.54 8.79
C SER A 365 14.63 -19.37 9.00
N ALA A 366 14.67 -20.22 10.02
CA ALA A 366 15.80 -21.11 10.31
C ALA A 366 15.36 -22.35 11.11
N GLY A 367 16.13 -23.43 11.02
CA GLY A 367 15.95 -24.63 11.83
C GLY A 367 15.31 -25.82 11.12
N LEU A 368 14.69 -25.64 9.94
CA LEU A 368 14.10 -26.71 9.14
C LEU A 368 14.66 -26.77 7.72
N LYS A 369 14.48 -27.92 7.08
CA LYS A 369 14.79 -28.14 5.66
C LYS A 369 13.55 -28.60 4.90
N ALA A 370 13.48 -28.27 3.62
CA ALA A 370 12.43 -28.79 2.76
C ALA A 370 12.49 -30.32 2.70
N GLY A 371 11.32 -30.98 2.73
CA GLY A 371 11.19 -32.42 2.74
C GLY A 371 11.21 -33.07 4.14
N GLU A 372 11.53 -32.34 5.19
CA GLU A 372 11.44 -32.88 6.57
C GLU A 372 9.97 -33.06 6.98
N ARG A 373 9.70 -34.11 7.75
CA ARG A 373 8.37 -34.40 8.31
C ARG A 373 8.28 -33.84 9.72
N ILE A 374 7.26 -33.05 10.00
CA ILE A 374 7.05 -32.47 11.33
C ILE A 374 5.70 -32.88 11.91
N VAL A 375 5.62 -32.94 13.23
CA VAL A 375 4.39 -33.22 13.96
C VAL A 375 3.52 -31.96 13.96
N VAL A 376 2.30 -32.06 13.43
CA VAL A 376 1.32 -30.95 13.38
C VAL A 376 0.30 -31.03 14.51
N ASN A 377 -0.17 -32.25 14.83
CA ASN A 377 -1.11 -32.45 15.93
C ASN A 377 -0.55 -33.53 16.89
N GLY A 378 -0.81 -33.36 18.18
CA GLY A 378 -0.41 -34.30 19.21
C GLY A 378 0.91 -33.93 19.91
N LEU A 379 1.44 -32.71 19.71
CA LEU A 379 2.67 -32.25 20.35
C LEU A 379 2.71 -32.49 21.84
N GLN A 380 1.61 -32.32 22.56
CA GLN A 380 1.54 -32.48 24.03
C GLN A 380 1.80 -33.92 24.52
N ARG A 381 1.71 -34.91 23.62
CA ARG A 381 1.92 -36.31 23.89
C ARG A 381 3.32 -36.80 23.51
N VAL A 382 4.09 -35.94 22.83
CA VAL A 382 5.40 -36.28 22.28
C VAL A 382 6.50 -35.82 23.22
N ARG A 383 7.44 -36.69 23.50
CA ARG A 383 8.69 -36.35 24.20
C ARG A 383 9.88 -36.57 23.28
N PRO A 384 10.97 -35.82 23.43
CA PRO A 384 12.19 -36.08 22.66
C PRO A 384 12.60 -37.54 22.73
N GLY A 385 12.86 -38.19 21.58
CA GLY A 385 13.25 -39.58 21.47
C GLY A 385 12.11 -40.61 21.52
N SER A 386 10.83 -40.21 21.75
CA SER A 386 9.69 -41.13 21.73
C SER A 386 9.42 -41.69 20.35
N LEU A 387 9.02 -42.96 20.28
CA LEU A 387 8.57 -43.61 19.05
C LEU A 387 7.21 -43.08 18.66
N LEU A 388 7.05 -42.65 17.41
CA LEU A 388 5.84 -42.08 16.84
C LEU A 388 5.16 -43.08 15.90
N ALA A 389 3.82 -43.03 15.85
CA ALA A 389 3.03 -43.66 14.80
C ALA A 389 2.48 -42.52 13.88
N PRO A 390 3.23 -42.14 12.84
CA PRO A 390 2.93 -40.97 12.03
C PRO A 390 1.74 -41.25 11.11
N GLN A 391 0.73 -40.38 11.16
CA GLN A 391 -0.37 -40.30 10.18
C GLN A 391 -0.15 -39.08 9.30
N ALA A 392 -0.01 -39.29 8.00
CA ALA A 392 0.20 -38.19 7.07
C ALA A 392 -1.04 -37.31 6.96
N VAL A 393 -0.84 -36.00 7.12
CA VAL A 393 -1.87 -34.97 6.92
C VAL A 393 -1.32 -33.84 6.04
N ALA A 394 -2.22 -33.08 5.42
CA ALA A 394 -1.82 -31.89 4.67
C ALA A 394 -1.34 -30.78 5.63
N MET A 395 -0.39 -29.94 5.17
CA MET A 395 0.11 -28.77 5.90
C MET A 395 -0.85 -27.58 5.75
N GLU A 396 -2.15 -27.78 5.82
CA GLU A 396 -3.15 -26.75 5.57
C GLU A 396 -3.40 -25.91 6.82
N ALA A 397 -3.63 -24.59 6.59
CA ALA A 397 -4.20 -23.72 7.58
C ALA A 397 -5.66 -24.13 7.78
N LYS A 398 -6.16 -24.11 9.04
CA LYS A 398 -7.59 -24.26 9.29
C LYS A 398 -8.30 -23.10 8.57
N PRO A 399 -9.33 -23.33 7.74
CA PRO A 399 -10.09 -22.23 7.17
C PRO A 399 -10.60 -21.37 8.33
N VAL A 400 -10.37 -20.05 8.23
CA VAL A 400 -10.96 -19.09 9.16
C VAL A 400 -12.45 -19.21 8.96
N GLN A 401 -13.16 -19.85 9.91
CA GLN A 401 -14.61 -19.79 9.96
C GLN A 401 -14.98 -18.34 10.21
N THR A 402 -15.36 -17.64 9.16
CA THR A 402 -16.09 -16.38 9.26
C THR A 402 -17.35 -16.73 10.08
N ALA A 403 -17.43 -16.20 11.30
CA ALA A 403 -18.61 -16.37 12.15
C ALA A 403 -19.81 -15.86 11.35
N GLN A 404 -20.61 -16.79 10.81
CA GLN A 404 -21.94 -16.47 10.33
C GLN A 404 -22.70 -15.92 11.54
N ARG A 405 -22.95 -14.62 11.53
CA ARG A 405 -23.95 -14.01 12.41
C ARG A 405 -25.28 -14.66 12.07
N ASP A 406 -25.70 -15.54 12.98
CA ASP A 406 -27.03 -16.10 12.99
C ASP A 406 -28.04 -14.95 13.13
N THR A 407 -28.60 -14.54 12.00
CA THR A 407 -29.79 -13.66 11.99
C THR A 407 -30.99 -14.52 12.17
N GLY A 408 -31.24 -14.92 13.43
CA GLY A 408 -32.51 -15.54 13.82
C GLY A 408 -33.66 -14.57 13.52
N PRO A 409 -34.80 -15.10 13.05
CA PRO A 409 -35.97 -14.28 12.74
C PRO A 409 -36.55 -13.69 14.02
N LYS A 410 -36.62 -12.36 14.09
CA LYS A 410 -37.45 -11.69 15.09
C LYS A 410 -38.92 -11.87 14.69
N SER A 411 -39.63 -12.63 15.50
CA SER A 411 -41.09 -12.67 15.55
C SER A 411 -41.65 -11.36 16.09
#